data_34c93f817c7032b3d87d2bfb8dce0de8
#
_entry.id   34c93f817c7032b3d87d2bfb8dce0de8
#
_cell.length_a   1.000
_cell.length_b   1.000
_cell.length_c   1.000
_cell.angle_alpha   90.00
_cell.angle_beta   90.00
_cell.angle_gamma   90.00
#
_symmetry.space_group_name_H-M   'P 1'
#
loop_
_entity.id
_entity.type
_entity.pdbx_description
1 polymer ?
#
loop_
_entity_poly.entity_id
_entity_poly.type
_entity_poly.pdbx_seq_one_letter_code
_entity_poly.pdbx_strand_id
1 'polypeptide(L)'
;PGGDPPRLAADGSRMPPDGVSFEDALRSRFFILCTTAFVFSMMAQVGALAHQFRLVATRTGDDHIAALAVSVMAASSIAGRLVGGSLLTRVASKTYLFGIYVLQGLAFALFAVAEGTVALFVVSALFGTTVGNMQMMQPLIMAEAFGLKAYARI
;
A
#
# COMPACT_ATOMS: atom_id res chain seq x y z
N PRO A 1 -5.46 -19.75 -6.36
CA PRO A 1 -4.59 -20.60 -7.12
C PRO A 1 -5.25 -20.90 -8.47
N GLY A 2 -5.08 -20.03 -9.43
CA GLY A 2 -5.65 -20.11 -10.76
C GLY A 2 -4.88 -19.17 -11.66
N GLY A 3 -3.55 -19.40 -11.81
CA GLY A 3 -2.80 -18.75 -12.86
C GLY A 3 -3.28 -19.29 -14.21
N ASP A 4 -3.39 -18.40 -15.20
CA ASP A 4 -3.66 -18.82 -16.57
C ASP A 4 -2.72 -19.98 -16.97
N PRO A 5 -3.22 -20.99 -17.71
CA PRO A 5 -2.37 -22.08 -18.16
C PRO A 5 -1.22 -21.50 -18.99
N PRO A 6 0.01 -22.08 -18.89
CA PRO A 6 1.15 -21.58 -19.63
C PRO A 6 0.83 -21.55 -21.12
N ARG A 7 0.97 -20.38 -21.73
CA ARG A 7 0.81 -20.24 -23.18
C ARG A 7 1.89 -21.07 -23.86
N LEU A 8 1.48 -22.00 -24.72
CA LEU A 8 2.37 -22.82 -25.50
C LEU A 8 2.59 -22.15 -26.86
N ALA A 9 3.84 -22.16 -27.34
CA ALA A 9 4.16 -21.82 -28.71
C ALA A 9 3.64 -22.91 -29.68
N ALA A 10 3.60 -22.61 -30.96
CA ALA A 10 3.11 -23.56 -31.97
C ALA A 10 3.92 -24.86 -32.02
N ASP A 11 5.14 -24.88 -31.48
CA ASP A 11 6.02 -26.05 -31.36
C ASP A 11 5.85 -26.83 -30.03
N GLY A 12 4.87 -26.47 -29.20
CA GLY A 12 4.62 -27.10 -27.91
C GLY A 12 5.58 -26.64 -26.78
N SER A 13 6.52 -25.74 -27.04
CA SER A 13 7.40 -25.17 -26.01
C SER A 13 6.63 -24.14 -25.20
N ARG A 14 7.05 -23.92 -23.91
CA ARG A 14 6.48 -22.86 -23.08
C ARG A 14 6.94 -21.50 -23.62
N MET A 15 5.98 -20.65 -24.00
CA MET A 15 6.30 -19.26 -24.31
C MET A 15 6.95 -18.60 -23.08
N PRO A 16 8.04 -17.84 -23.26
CA PRO A 16 8.58 -17.04 -22.17
C PRO A 16 7.50 -16.07 -21.66
N PRO A 17 7.44 -15.79 -20.38
CA PRO A 17 6.47 -14.86 -19.82
C PRO A 17 6.61 -13.49 -20.50
N ASP A 18 5.47 -12.94 -20.93
CA ASP A 18 5.41 -11.60 -21.53
C ASP A 18 5.91 -10.55 -20.51
N GLY A 19 6.71 -9.62 -20.96
CA GLY A 19 7.20 -8.52 -20.13
C GLY A 19 8.49 -7.90 -20.64
N VAL A 20 8.79 -6.75 -20.07
CA VAL A 20 10.01 -5.97 -20.35
C VAL A 20 11.21 -6.65 -19.70
N SER A 21 12.41 -6.50 -20.29
CA SER A 21 13.64 -6.99 -19.64
C SER A 21 13.90 -6.24 -18.33
N PHE A 22 14.59 -6.87 -17.38
CA PHE A 22 14.92 -6.24 -16.10
C PHE A 22 15.69 -4.91 -16.26
N GLU A 23 16.65 -4.89 -17.20
CA GLU A 23 17.48 -3.70 -17.46
C GLU A 23 16.66 -2.54 -18.04
N ASP A 24 15.75 -2.84 -18.96
CA ASP A 24 14.87 -1.84 -19.56
C ASP A 24 13.84 -1.30 -18.54
N ALA A 25 13.35 -2.19 -17.67
CA ALA A 25 12.45 -1.80 -16.58
C ALA A 25 13.13 -0.81 -15.63
N LEU A 26 14.36 -1.09 -15.18
CA LEU A 26 15.13 -0.20 -14.28
C LEU A 26 15.42 1.19 -14.88
N ARG A 27 15.61 1.27 -16.19
CA ARG A 27 15.86 2.53 -16.91
C ARG A 27 14.61 3.32 -17.23
N SER A 28 13.43 2.73 -17.03
CA SER A 28 12.18 3.40 -17.34
C SER A 28 11.91 4.54 -16.35
N ARG A 29 11.47 5.69 -16.86
CA ARG A 29 11.05 6.82 -16.02
C ARG A 29 9.91 6.45 -15.08
N PHE A 30 9.03 5.56 -15.53
CA PHE A 30 7.91 5.08 -14.71
C PHE A 30 8.42 4.32 -13.49
N PHE A 31 9.38 3.39 -13.66
CA PHE A 31 9.97 2.65 -12.55
C PHE A 31 10.62 3.58 -11.52
N ILE A 32 11.44 4.51 -11.98
CA ILE A 32 12.15 5.46 -11.09
C ILE A 32 11.16 6.31 -10.30
N LEU A 33 10.15 6.89 -10.98
CA LEU A 33 9.14 7.72 -10.32
C LEU A 33 8.28 6.93 -9.34
N CYS A 34 7.81 5.75 -9.73
CA CYS A 34 7.04 4.88 -8.86
C CYS A 34 7.82 4.45 -7.63
N THR A 35 9.04 3.95 -7.82
CA THR A 35 9.91 3.50 -6.71
C THR A 35 10.20 4.65 -5.77
N THR A 36 10.53 5.83 -6.29
CA THR A 36 10.77 7.03 -5.48
C THR A 36 9.53 7.40 -4.67
N ALA A 37 8.35 7.41 -5.29
CA ALA A 37 7.10 7.71 -4.60
C ALA A 37 6.80 6.68 -3.49
N PHE A 38 7.01 5.38 -3.74
CA PHE A 38 6.84 4.35 -2.73
C PHE A 38 7.84 4.47 -1.59
N VAL A 39 9.11 4.77 -1.87
CA VAL A 39 10.14 4.97 -0.83
C VAL A 39 9.76 6.12 0.09
N PHE A 40 9.42 7.29 -0.44
CA PHE A 40 8.98 8.42 0.38
C PHE A 40 7.71 8.12 1.16
N SER A 41 6.76 7.44 0.56
CA SER A 41 5.54 7.04 1.23
C SER A 41 5.81 6.05 2.37
N MET A 42 6.68 5.07 2.17
CA MET A 42 7.10 4.14 3.20
C MET A 42 7.84 4.82 4.34
N MET A 43 8.74 5.76 4.05
CA MET A 43 9.41 6.56 5.09
C MET A 43 8.40 7.33 5.94
N ALA A 44 7.42 7.98 5.31
CA ALA A 44 6.36 8.69 6.01
C ALA A 44 5.49 7.75 6.87
N GLN A 45 5.14 6.57 6.33
CA GLN A 45 4.37 5.57 7.07
C GLN A 45 5.13 5.04 8.28
N VAL A 46 6.39 4.65 8.11
CA VAL A 46 7.24 4.15 9.21
C VAL A 46 7.42 5.21 10.28
N GLY A 47 7.65 6.47 9.87
CA GLY A 47 7.70 7.60 10.78
C GLY A 47 6.41 7.78 11.59
N ALA A 48 5.25 7.74 10.91
CA ALA A 48 3.96 7.85 11.58
C ALA A 48 3.69 6.66 12.53
N LEU A 49 4.00 5.44 12.12
CA LEU A 49 3.89 4.23 12.96
C LEU A 49 4.74 4.35 14.24
N ALA A 50 5.99 4.80 14.11
CA ALA A 50 6.90 4.97 15.24
C ALA A 50 6.41 6.03 16.24
N HIS A 51 5.75 7.09 15.76
CA HIS A 51 5.31 8.19 16.58
C HIS A 51 3.85 8.12 17.03
N GLN A 52 3.02 7.29 16.40
CA GLN A 52 1.58 7.20 16.67
C GLN A 52 1.26 6.92 18.14
N PHE A 53 1.91 5.92 18.73
CA PHE A 53 1.69 5.58 20.15
C PHE A 53 1.94 6.81 21.03
N ARG A 54 3.10 7.43 20.87
CA ARG A 54 3.50 8.58 21.70
C ARG A 54 2.59 9.80 21.49
N LEU A 55 2.15 10.02 20.26
CA LEU A 55 1.21 11.09 19.93
C LEU A 55 -0.12 10.90 20.66
N VAL A 56 -0.68 9.68 20.60
CA VAL A 56 -1.95 9.36 21.24
C VAL A 56 -1.79 9.43 22.77
N ALA A 57 -0.74 8.81 23.33
CA ALA A 57 -0.47 8.86 24.78
C ALA A 57 -0.33 10.30 25.31
N THR A 58 0.38 11.15 24.57
CA THR A 58 0.55 12.56 24.98
C THR A 58 -0.77 13.34 24.95
N ARG A 59 -1.63 13.08 23.95
CA ARG A 59 -2.91 13.81 23.80
C ARG A 59 -4.02 13.32 24.71
N THR A 60 -4.01 12.04 25.08
CA THR A 60 -5.03 11.43 25.95
C THR A 60 -4.59 11.34 27.41
N GLY A 61 -3.29 11.40 27.67
CA GLY A 61 -2.72 11.17 29.00
C GLY A 61 -2.80 9.70 29.46
N ASP A 62 -3.07 8.76 28.53
CA ASP A 62 -3.34 7.35 28.85
C ASP A 62 -2.65 6.41 27.84
N ASP A 63 -1.68 5.64 28.33
CA ASP A 63 -0.93 4.68 27.52
C ASP A 63 -1.81 3.48 27.06
N HIS A 64 -2.86 3.15 27.82
CA HIS A 64 -3.79 2.09 27.42
C HIS A 64 -4.61 2.50 26.18
N ILE A 65 -5.09 3.74 26.16
CA ILE A 65 -5.77 4.30 24.99
C ILE A 65 -4.83 4.33 23.78
N ALA A 66 -3.55 4.69 23.99
CA ALA A 66 -2.55 4.68 22.93
C ALA A 66 -2.32 3.27 22.38
N ALA A 67 -2.22 2.24 23.21
CA ALA A 67 -2.09 0.84 22.78
C ALA A 67 -3.31 0.37 22.00
N LEU A 68 -4.51 0.74 22.44
CA LEU A 68 -5.75 0.44 21.72
C LEU A 68 -5.79 1.12 20.34
N ALA A 69 -5.34 2.37 20.22
CA ALA A 69 -5.29 3.08 18.94
C ALA A 69 -4.35 2.38 17.93
N VAL A 70 -3.21 1.87 18.38
CA VAL A 70 -2.31 1.05 17.55
C VAL A 70 -2.97 -0.26 17.14
N SER A 71 -3.71 -0.90 18.05
CA SER A 71 -4.45 -2.13 17.76
C SER A 71 -5.57 -1.90 16.73
N VAL A 72 -6.30 -0.79 16.84
CA VAL A 72 -7.31 -0.37 15.86
C VAL A 72 -6.67 -0.12 14.49
N MET A 73 -5.53 0.55 14.44
CA MET A 73 -4.79 0.76 13.20
C MET A 73 -4.39 -0.58 12.56
N ALA A 74 -3.85 -1.53 13.34
CA ALA A 74 -3.46 -2.85 12.83
C ALA A 74 -4.66 -3.65 12.29
N ALA A 75 -5.76 -3.68 13.02
CA ALA A 75 -7.00 -4.34 12.58
C ALA A 75 -7.55 -3.69 11.30
N SER A 76 -7.55 -2.36 11.23
CA SER A 76 -8.00 -1.62 10.04
C SER A 76 -7.08 -1.84 8.83
N SER A 77 -5.78 -2.09 9.04
CA SER A 77 -4.85 -2.46 7.97
C SER A 77 -5.23 -3.80 7.33
N ILE A 78 -5.64 -4.78 8.12
CA ILE A 78 -6.11 -6.08 7.62
C ILE A 78 -7.44 -5.92 6.88
N ALA A 79 -8.41 -5.27 7.51
CA ALA A 79 -9.73 -5.01 6.91
C ALA A 79 -9.60 -4.22 5.59
N GLY A 80 -8.74 -3.20 5.58
CA GLY A 80 -8.46 -2.38 4.41
C GLY A 80 -7.94 -3.19 3.22
N ARG A 81 -7.07 -4.18 3.45
CA ARG A 81 -6.58 -5.08 2.38
C ARG A 81 -7.69 -5.94 1.78
N LEU A 82 -8.58 -6.48 2.63
CA LEU A 82 -9.69 -7.29 2.18
C LEU A 82 -10.67 -6.47 1.33
N VAL A 83 -11.05 -5.30 1.81
CA VAL A 83 -11.92 -4.36 1.07
C VAL A 83 -11.22 -3.86 -0.20
N GLY A 84 -9.94 -3.50 -0.10
CA GLY A 84 -9.14 -3.03 -1.22
C GLY A 84 -9.00 -4.06 -2.32
N GLY A 85 -8.75 -5.33 -1.97
CA GLY A 85 -8.71 -6.43 -2.94
C GLY A 85 -10.03 -6.60 -3.70
N SER A 86 -11.18 -6.49 -3.01
CA SER A 86 -12.48 -6.54 -3.67
C SER A 86 -12.76 -5.31 -4.54
N LEU A 87 -12.27 -4.14 -4.15
CA LEU A 87 -12.45 -2.90 -4.91
C LEU A 87 -11.64 -2.88 -6.21
N LEU A 88 -10.45 -3.49 -6.19
CA LEU A 88 -9.57 -3.63 -7.36
C LEU A 88 -10.18 -4.50 -8.48
N THR A 89 -11.21 -5.30 -8.20
CA THR A 89 -11.94 -6.00 -9.25
C THR A 89 -12.85 -5.07 -10.07
N ARG A 90 -13.11 -3.85 -9.57
CA ARG A 90 -14.06 -2.89 -10.16
C ARG A 90 -13.42 -1.57 -10.57
N VAL A 91 -12.27 -1.23 -10.01
CA VAL A 91 -11.60 0.06 -10.20
C VAL A 91 -10.20 -0.19 -10.74
N ALA A 92 -9.78 0.63 -11.72
CA ALA A 92 -8.43 0.54 -12.27
C ALA A 92 -7.37 0.78 -11.18
N SER A 93 -6.33 -0.04 -11.15
CA SER A 93 -5.26 -0.03 -10.14
C SER A 93 -4.62 1.34 -9.95
N LYS A 94 -4.42 2.10 -11.05
CA LYS A 94 -3.86 3.47 -11.00
C LYS A 94 -4.77 4.45 -10.26
N THR A 95 -6.07 4.40 -10.52
CA THR A 95 -7.08 5.26 -9.86
C THR A 95 -7.19 4.90 -8.39
N TYR A 96 -7.19 3.60 -8.09
CA TYR A 96 -7.20 3.11 -6.72
C TYR A 96 -5.95 3.57 -5.94
N LEU A 97 -4.76 3.40 -6.51
CA LEU A 97 -3.50 3.84 -5.92
C LEU A 97 -3.52 5.34 -5.62
N PHE A 98 -3.96 6.16 -6.58
CA PHE A 98 -4.10 7.60 -6.38
C PHE A 98 -5.03 7.93 -5.20
N GLY A 99 -6.18 7.26 -5.11
CA GLY A 99 -7.11 7.41 -3.99
C GLY A 99 -6.48 7.06 -2.64
N ILE A 100 -5.69 5.99 -2.58
CA ILE A 100 -4.97 5.60 -1.36
C ILE A 100 -3.92 6.64 -0.94
N TYR A 101 -3.19 7.23 -1.89
CA TYR A 101 -2.24 8.32 -1.59
C TYR A 101 -2.95 9.56 -1.04
N VAL A 102 -4.07 9.96 -1.63
CA VAL A 102 -4.88 11.09 -1.15
C VAL A 102 -5.40 10.80 0.27
N LEU A 103 -5.93 9.60 0.48
CA LEU A 103 -6.45 9.18 1.78
C LEU A 103 -5.35 9.14 2.85
N GLN A 104 -4.14 8.72 2.49
CA GLN A 104 -2.98 8.73 3.38
C GLN A 104 -2.56 10.16 3.76
N GLY A 105 -2.48 11.06 2.77
CA GLY A 105 -2.21 12.48 3.02
C GLY A 105 -3.24 13.11 3.96
N LEU A 106 -4.53 12.78 3.76
CA LEU A 106 -5.61 13.20 4.63
C LEU A 106 -5.44 12.63 6.05
N ALA A 107 -5.11 11.35 6.20
CA ALA A 107 -4.88 10.74 7.50
C ALA A 107 -3.72 11.44 8.25
N PHE A 108 -2.62 11.78 7.57
CA PHE A 108 -1.54 12.55 8.18
C PHE A 108 -1.97 13.95 8.61
N ALA A 109 -2.72 14.66 7.77
CA ALA A 109 -3.25 15.98 8.12
C ALA A 109 -4.20 15.91 9.31
N LEU A 110 -5.06 14.89 9.36
CA LEU A 110 -5.97 14.68 10.48
C LEU A 110 -5.23 14.31 11.77
N PHE A 111 -4.15 13.52 11.72
CA PHE A 111 -3.31 13.28 12.89
C PHE A 111 -2.73 14.56 13.47
N ALA A 112 -2.43 15.57 12.65
CA ALA A 112 -1.91 16.84 13.14
C ALA A 112 -2.91 17.62 14.00
N VAL A 113 -4.21 17.51 13.69
CA VAL A 113 -5.27 18.32 14.32
C VAL A 113 -6.26 17.51 15.17
N ALA A 114 -6.22 16.18 15.14
CA ALA A 114 -7.16 15.35 15.87
C ALA A 114 -6.96 15.49 17.39
N GLU A 115 -8.02 15.84 18.08
CA GLU A 115 -8.08 15.94 19.54
C GLU A 115 -9.19 15.01 20.07
N GLY A 116 -8.97 14.47 21.26
CA GLY A 116 -9.91 13.56 21.91
C GLY A 116 -9.82 12.12 21.38
N THR A 117 -10.18 11.19 22.25
CA THR A 117 -10.00 9.73 22.06
C THR A 117 -10.69 9.20 20.79
N VAL A 118 -11.94 9.61 20.56
CA VAL A 118 -12.71 9.12 19.41
C VAL A 118 -12.10 9.56 18.09
N ALA A 119 -11.69 10.83 17.97
CA ALA A 119 -11.06 11.35 16.76
C ALA A 119 -9.73 10.62 16.48
N LEU A 120 -8.92 10.38 17.51
CA LEU A 120 -7.66 9.64 17.41
C LEU A 120 -7.87 8.20 16.97
N PHE A 121 -8.91 7.50 17.45
CA PHE A 121 -9.26 6.16 16.97
C PHE A 121 -9.70 6.16 15.50
N VAL A 122 -10.55 7.10 15.10
CA VAL A 122 -11.00 7.22 13.70
C VAL A 122 -9.82 7.47 12.76
N VAL A 123 -8.93 8.40 13.12
CA VAL A 123 -7.75 8.69 12.30
C VAL A 123 -6.77 7.50 12.28
N SER A 124 -6.60 6.79 13.39
CA SER A 124 -5.80 5.57 13.46
C SER A 124 -6.37 4.47 12.56
N ALA A 125 -7.68 4.30 12.54
CA ALA A 125 -8.35 3.35 11.63
C ALA A 125 -8.16 3.75 10.16
N LEU A 126 -8.35 5.03 9.84
CA LEU A 126 -8.15 5.56 8.50
C LEU A 126 -6.71 5.33 8.02
N PHE A 127 -5.74 5.68 8.85
CA PHE A 127 -4.32 5.47 8.56
C PHE A 127 -3.99 3.99 8.37
N GLY A 128 -4.48 3.10 9.25
CA GLY A 128 -4.31 1.65 9.12
C GLY A 128 -4.80 1.12 7.78
N THR A 129 -5.97 1.57 7.33
CA THR A 129 -6.51 1.20 6.01
C THR A 129 -5.55 1.58 4.88
N THR A 130 -4.92 2.75 4.92
CA THR A 130 -3.96 3.17 3.89
C THR A 130 -2.67 2.37 3.93
N VAL A 131 -2.14 2.08 5.12
CA VAL A 131 -0.92 1.26 5.29
C VAL A 131 -1.08 -0.11 4.66
N GLY A 132 -2.19 -0.80 4.94
CA GLY A 132 -2.45 -2.12 4.39
C GLY A 132 -2.52 -2.13 2.86
N ASN A 133 -3.23 -1.18 2.29
CA ASN A 133 -3.43 -1.08 0.86
C ASN A 133 -2.16 -0.65 0.10
N MET A 134 -1.38 0.27 0.64
CA MET A 134 -0.15 0.73 0.01
C MET A 134 0.85 -0.42 -0.20
N GLN A 135 1.03 -1.27 0.81
CA GLN A 135 1.92 -2.43 0.72
C GLN A 135 1.45 -3.47 -0.32
N MET A 136 0.13 -3.60 -0.52
CA MET A 136 -0.43 -4.49 -1.53
C MET A 136 -0.27 -3.91 -2.95
N MET A 137 -0.41 -2.60 -3.10
CA MET A 137 -0.39 -1.94 -4.41
C MET A 137 0.99 -1.89 -5.05
N GLN A 138 2.06 -1.85 -4.27
CA GLN A 138 3.43 -1.77 -4.80
C GLN A 138 3.75 -2.92 -5.75
N PRO A 139 3.66 -4.20 -5.34
CA PRO A 139 3.95 -5.33 -6.22
C PRO A 139 2.94 -5.42 -7.38
N LEU A 140 1.68 -5.05 -7.15
CA LEU A 140 0.65 -5.10 -8.19
C LEU A 140 0.95 -4.13 -9.34
N ILE A 141 1.25 -2.88 -9.05
CA ILE A 141 1.57 -1.86 -10.07
C ILE A 141 2.84 -2.23 -10.85
N MET A 142 3.83 -2.81 -10.18
CA MET A 142 5.05 -3.27 -10.85
C MET A 142 4.76 -4.45 -11.78
N ALA A 143 3.94 -5.40 -11.35
CA ALA A 143 3.53 -6.54 -12.19
C ALA A 143 2.70 -6.08 -13.41
N GLU A 144 1.78 -5.13 -13.24
CA GLU A 144 0.97 -4.59 -14.32
C GLU A 144 1.82 -3.78 -15.34
N ALA A 145 2.82 -3.03 -14.86
CA ALA A 145 3.62 -2.18 -15.72
C ALA A 145 4.70 -2.94 -16.52
N PHE A 146 5.31 -3.94 -15.92
CA PHE A 146 6.49 -4.61 -16.48
C PHE A 146 6.27 -6.08 -16.84
N GLY A 147 5.10 -6.64 -16.52
CA GLY A 147 4.77 -8.04 -16.71
C GLY A 147 5.50 -8.96 -15.74
N LEU A 148 5.30 -10.26 -15.90
CA LEU A 148 5.81 -11.28 -14.97
C LEU A 148 7.25 -11.72 -15.22
N LYS A 149 7.82 -11.39 -16.40
CA LYS A 149 9.15 -11.86 -16.84
C LYS A 149 10.28 -11.45 -15.89
N ALA A 150 10.26 -10.23 -15.42
CA ALA A 150 11.27 -9.67 -14.53
C ALA A 150 10.77 -9.44 -13.10
N TYR A 151 9.50 -9.76 -12.82
CA TYR A 151 8.82 -9.43 -11.56
C TYR A 151 9.57 -9.85 -10.29
N ALA A 152 10.16 -11.05 -10.28
CA ALA A 152 10.90 -11.56 -9.11
C ALA A 152 12.26 -10.86 -8.88
N ARG A 153 12.72 -10.05 -9.85
CA ARG A 153 14.00 -9.32 -9.80
C ARG A 153 13.83 -7.81 -9.60
N ILE A 154 12.62 -7.29 -9.80
CA ILE A 154 12.24 -5.90 -9.57
C ILE A 154 11.75 -5.73 -8.12
#